data_517a27601051e30c5ca0c724e12794f0
#
_entry.id   517a27601051e30c5ca0c724e12794f0
#
_cell.length_a   1.000
_cell.length_b   1.000
_cell.length_c   1.000
_cell.angle_alpha   90.00
_cell.angle_beta   90.00
_cell.angle_gamma   90.00
#
_symmetry.space_group_name_H-M   'P 1'
#
loop_
_entity.id
_entity.type
_entity.pdbx_description
1 polymer ?
#
loop_
_entity_poly.entity_id
_entity_poly.type
_entity_poly.pdbx_seq_one_letter_code
_entity_poly.pdbx_strand_id
1 'polypeptide(L)'
;MCEPPPNTVCRPFPLSPRAALDLTQAELAERLGVSFATVNRWEAGSSKPQRAQLAKINALAEDAGVDASDAPLAGGAVVTRRRGRQAKPATPTTKPMEQMLWDAACSIRGEKDAPKFKDYLLPLLFLKRLSDVFDDEIDRLAEEYGDRDVALEIADNDHDLLRFYLPAEARWAVISGRAQYDWPDDERGRSTRPRDIGEHLTKAVRAVVRFNPSLAGVIDVVDFAAERNGERDINPAKLNGVVETFSDPRYRLGLADVQPDFLGRAYEYLLRKFAEGSGQSAGEFFTPTEVGFLMARILRPKPGQTCHDYACGSAGLLIKLQLIARELDPTAKVPLKLFGQELQAESYAVARMNAIIHDMDVDLRRGDTMINPKFRTSSGSLDQFDLVVANPMWNQPFDPSIFEDDPYDRFIKHGGATSGKGDWAWLQQTLSVLKDTGRAAVVLDTGAVTRGSGSKNEDKERNIRKWFVDHDLIEGVILLPDNLFYNTTAAGIIVVLNKRKPESKKGKIILLNASKRFTKGKPKNHLADEDVLDLARLYNAGDPAEGEVAVIDLAQIADADYNLGPSRWVSAVATDETHDLVDLLTEFEQCMSAEADLEDKLHGALASLRKLA
;
A
#
# COMPACT_ATOMS: atom_id res chain seq x y z
N MET A 1 -10.48 46.56 47.94
CA MET A 1 -9.05 46.38 47.63
C MET A 1 -8.68 44.98 48.07
N CYS A 2 -8.69 44.03 47.17
CA CYS A 2 -8.06 42.72 47.30
C CYS A 2 -7.47 42.42 45.93
N GLU A 3 -6.16 42.27 45.91
CA GLU A 3 -5.38 41.93 44.71
C GLU A 3 -5.68 40.50 44.25
N PRO A 4 -5.63 40.23 42.95
CA PRO A 4 -5.72 38.88 42.43
C PRO A 4 -4.38 38.14 42.59
N PRO A 5 -4.38 36.79 42.77
CA PRO A 5 -3.16 36.00 42.87
C PRO A 5 -2.39 35.92 41.55
N PRO A 6 -1.07 35.74 41.60
CA PRO A 6 -0.20 35.83 40.44
C PRO A 6 -0.34 34.64 39.49
N ASN A 7 -0.26 34.95 38.20
CA ASN A 7 -0.15 34.10 37.05
C ASN A 7 0.63 32.79 37.29
N THR A 8 -0.04 31.67 37.08
CA THR A 8 0.61 30.38 36.90
C THR A 8 1.19 30.37 35.49
N VAL A 9 2.47 30.67 35.39
CA VAL A 9 3.24 30.52 34.16
C VAL A 9 3.27 29.02 33.81
N CYS A 10 2.66 28.61 32.70
CA CYS A 10 2.92 27.32 32.10
C CYS A 10 4.43 27.16 31.91
N ARG A 11 5.03 26.20 32.60
CA ARG A 11 6.43 25.83 32.36
C ARG A 11 6.52 25.16 30.97
N PRO A 12 7.43 25.61 30.10
CA PRO A 12 7.68 24.91 28.83
C PRO A 12 8.25 23.53 29.13
N PHE A 13 7.93 22.59 28.25
CA PHE A 13 8.50 21.24 28.18
C PHE A 13 10.02 21.26 28.39
N PRO A 14 10.59 20.27 29.08
CA PRO A 14 12.03 20.22 29.32
C PRO A 14 12.76 20.14 27.95
N LEU A 15 13.66 21.08 27.73
CA LEU A 15 14.57 21.12 26.60
C LEU A 15 15.33 19.78 26.53
N SER A 16 15.40 19.15 25.37
CA SER A 16 16.21 17.95 25.18
C SER A 16 17.68 18.26 25.53
N PRO A 17 18.49 17.29 25.99
CA PRO A 17 19.91 17.50 26.27
C PRO A 17 20.66 18.15 25.09
N ARG A 18 20.21 17.91 23.88
CA ARG A 18 20.74 18.50 22.63
C ARG A 18 20.53 20.02 22.55
N ALA A 19 19.36 20.50 22.96
CA ALA A 19 19.07 21.94 22.94
C ALA A 19 19.90 22.70 23.97
N ALA A 20 20.24 22.06 25.08
CA ALA A 20 21.14 22.65 26.10
C ALA A 20 22.60 22.72 25.61
N LEU A 21 22.98 21.87 24.64
CA LEU A 21 24.32 21.82 24.03
C LEU A 21 24.42 22.62 22.72
N ASP A 22 23.32 23.24 22.27
CA ASP A 22 23.20 23.96 20.98
C ASP A 22 23.63 23.11 19.76
N LEU A 23 23.27 21.82 19.80
CA LEU A 23 23.58 20.86 18.74
C LEU A 23 22.33 20.49 17.92
N THR A 24 22.50 20.24 16.64
CA THR A 24 21.49 19.57 15.82
C THR A 24 21.42 18.07 16.13
N GLN A 25 20.31 17.39 15.78
CA GLN A 25 20.20 15.94 15.97
C GLN A 25 21.30 15.16 15.19
N ALA A 26 21.71 15.67 14.03
CA ALA A 26 22.78 15.07 13.23
C ALA A 26 24.13 15.21 13.92
N GLU A 27 24.47 16.37 14.46
CA GLU A 27 25.73 16.61 15.18
C GLU A 27 25.80 15.82 16.48
N LEU A 28 24.68 15.68 17.21
CA LEU A 28 24.64 14.83 18.39
C LEU A 28 24.82 13.35 18.03
N ALA A 29 24.21 12.88 16.93
CA ALA A 29 24.35 11.52 16.45
C ALA A 29 25.81 11.21 16.07
N GLU A 30 26.48 12.11 15.37
CA GLU A 30 27.89 11.99 14.98
C GLU A 30 28.80 11.92 16.21
N ARG A 31 28.63 12.82 17.19
CA ARG A 31 29.45 12.85 18.42
C ARG A 31 29.26 11.61 19.29
N LEU A 32 28.08 11.03 19.28
CA LEU A 32 27.77 9.80 20.02
C LEU A 32 28.13 8.51 19.27
N GLY A 33 28.42 8.60 17.98
CA GLY A 33 28.68 7.45 17.09
C GLY A 33 27.44 6.59 16.86
N VAL A 34 26.26 7.23 16.70
CA VAL A 34 24.97 6.56 16.47
C VAL A 34 24.28 7.17 15.24
N SER A 35 23.24 6.52 14.73
CA SER A 35 22.48 7.07 13.61
C SER A 35 21.56 8.23 14.07
N PHE A 36 21.29 9.17 13.16
CA PHE A 36 20.28 10.22 13.34
C PHE A 36 18.93 9.68 13.82
N ALA A 37 18.46 8.57 13.21
CA ALA A 37 17.21 7.90 13.61
C ALA A 37 17.23 7.39 15.05
N THR A 38 18.41 7.09 15.59
CA THR A 38 18.57 6.66 16.99
C THR A 38 18.37 7.84 17.93
N VAL A 39 18.95 9.00 17.63
CA VAL A 39 18.76 10.23 18.42
C VAL A 39 17.30 10.69 18.38
N ASN A 40 16.69 10.68 17.20
CA ASN A 40 15.29 11.04 17.04
C ASN A 40 14.36 10.13 17.88
N ARG A 41 14.60 8.82 17.91
CA ARG A 41 13.84 7.88 18.76
C ARG A 41 14.02 8.14 20.25
N TRP A 42 15.19 8.59 20.68
CA TRP A 42 15.43 8.95 22.07
C TRP A 42 14.68 10.24 22.45
N GLU A 43 14.70 11.26 21.60
CA GLU A 43 13.99 12.52 21.82
C GLU A 43 12.46 12.36 21.76
N ALA A 44 11.96 11.49 20.87
CA ALA A 44 10.55 11.12 20.78
C ALA A 44 10.09 10.17 21.92
N GLY A 45 10.98 9.77 22.84
CA GLY A 45 10.65 8.87 23.95
C GLY A 45 10.38 7.41 23.56
N SER A 46 10.50 7.06 22.28
CA SER A 46 10.23 5.71 21.76
C SER A 46 11.35 4.69 22.05
N SER A 47 12.53 5.16 22.48
CA SER A 47 13.59 4.33 23.04
C SER A 47 14.46 5.13 24.01
N LYS A 48 15.23 4.45 24.87
CA LYS A 48 16.17 5.12 25.80
C LYS A 48 17.61 4.85 25.39
N PRO A 49 18.53 5.81 25.55
CA PRO A 49 19.97 5.59 25.36
C PRO A 49 20.46 4.44 26.24
N GLN A 50 21.32 3.60 25.71
CA GLN A 50 22.03 2.60 26.52
C GLN A 50 23.02 3.30 27.49
N ARG A 51 23.44 2.58 28.53
CA ARG A 51 24.29 3.12 29.59
C ARG A 51 25.59 3.76 29.06
N ALA A 52 26.16 3.20 28.01
CA ALA A 52 27.38 3.71 27.37
C ALA A 52 27.14 5.05 26.63
N GLN A 53 25.98 5.17 25.92
CA GLN A 53 25.61 6.41 25.25
C GLN A 53 25.19 7.49 26.25
N LEU A 54 24.51 7.10 27.34
CA LEU A 54 24.13 8.03 28.41
C LEU A 54 25.38 8.62 29.07
N ALA A 55 26.42 7.82 29.31
CA ALA A 55 27.70 8.32 29.84
C ALA A 55 28.38 9.33 28.91
N LYS A 56 28.31 9.08 27.56
CA LYS A 56 28.84 10.05 26.59
C LYS A 56 28.03 11.34 26.52
N ILE A 57 26.70 11.27 26.64
CA ILE A 57 25.84 12.47 26.71
C ILE A 57 26.17 13.31 27.95
N ASN A 58 26.35 12.66 29.11
CA ASN A 58 26.72 13.37 30.35
C ASN A 58 28.11 14.00 30.24
N ALA A 59 29.08 13.30 29.67
CA ALA A 59 30.41 13.84 29.44
C ALA A 59 30.41 15.07 28.52
N LEU A 60 29.60 15.04 27.45
CA LEU A 60 29.42 16.19 26.54
C LEU A 60 28.73 17.36 27.24
N ALA A 61 27.82 17.12 28.19
CA ALA A 61 27.16 18.14 28.97
C ALA A 61 28.15 18.78 30.00
N GLU A 62 28.97 17.98 30.66
CA GLU A 62 30.03 18.42 31.58
C GLU A 62 31.08 19.27 30.85
N ASP A 63 31.55 18.84 29.66
CA ASP A 63 32.50 19.58 28.83
C ASP A 63 31.95 20.95 28.36
N ALA A 64 30.63 21.03 28.18
CA ALA A 64 29.94 22.27 27.79
C ALA A 64 29.54 23.15 28.98
N GLY A 65 29.85 22.77 30.23
CA GLY A 65 29.52 23.49 31.43
C GLY A 65 28.02 23.54 31.77
N VAL A 66 27.27 22.59 31.26
CA VAL A 66 25.83 22.42 31.54
C VAL A 66 25.67 21.43 32.68
N ASP A 67 25.07 21.89 33.81
CA ASP A 67 24.88 21.04 34.98
C ASP A 67 23.88 19.93 34.70
N ALA A 68 24.35 18.69 34.70
CA ALA A 68 23.55 17.48 34.36
C ALA A 68 22.45 17.19 35.42
N SER A 69 22.41 17.93 36.50
CA SER A 69 21.41 17.78 37.58
C SER A 69 20.05 18.41 37.26
N ASP A 70 19.94 19.27 36.25
CA ASP A 70 18.69 19.94 35.85
C ASP A 70 17.90 19.25 34.74
N ALA A 71 18.33 18.09 34.27
CA ALA A 71 17.59 17.27 33.31
C ALA A 71 16.77 16.19 34.05
N PRO A 72 15.44 16.29 34.14
CA PRO A 72 14.65 15.24 34.78
C PRO A 72 14.60 13.98 33.90
N LEU A 73 15.54 13.09 34.13
CA LEU A 73 15.38 11.68 33.78
C LEU A 73 14.43 11.08 34.81
N ALA A 74 13.24 10.65 34.37
CA ALA A 74 12.21 10.05 35.20
C ALA A 74 12.81 9.05 36.19
N GLY A 75 12.90 9.43 37.47
CA GLY A 75 13.38 8.64 38.57
C GLY A 75 12.33 7.66 39.05
N GLY A 76 12.62 6.38 38.96
CA GLY A 76 11.91 5.33 39.66
C GLY A 76 12.70 4.93 40.90
N ALA A 77 12.09 5.07 42.07
CA ALA A 77 12.64 4.73 43.37
C ALA A 77 13.05 3.25 43.46
N VAL A 78 14.24 3.02 44.01
CA VAL A 78 14.74 1.68 44.37
C VAL A 78 13.98 1.17 45.57
N VAL A 79 13.22 0.10 45.44
CA VAL A 79 12.80 -0.78 46.53
C VAL A 79 13.32 -2.18 46.25
N THR A 80 14.34 -2.56 47.00
CA THR A 80 14.86 -3.92 47.03
C THR A 80 13.84 -4.87 47.68
N ARG A 81 13.29 -5.79 46.86
CA ARG A 81 12.73 -7.07 47.34
C ARG A 81 13.10 -8.21 46.40
N ARG A 82 13.96 -9.10 46.91
CA ARG A 82 14.19 -10.42 46.34
C ARG A 82 12.88 -11.19 46.29
N ARG A 83 12.42 -11.53 45.11
CA ARG A 83 11.49 -12.66 44.89
C ARG A 83 11.61 -13.19 43.46
N GLY A 84 11.73 -14.51 43.36
CA GLY A 84 11.32 -15.42 42.31
C GLY A 84 11.49 -14.97 40.84
N ARG A 85 12.26 -15.75 40.15
CA ARG A 85 12.45 -15.71 38.69
C ARG A 85 11.08 -15.77 37.98
N GLN A 86 10.43 -14.61 37.76
CA GLN A 86 9.33 -14.51 36.81
C GLN A 86 9.92 -14.30 35.42
N ALA A 87 9.49 -15.12 34.49
CA ALA A 87 9.81 -14.98 33.07
C ALA A 87 9.48 -13.55 32.64
N LYS A 88 10.42 -12.89 31.95
CA LYS A 88 10.14 -11.65 31.21
C LYS A 88 8.92 -11.89 30.32
N PRO A 89 7.92 -11.00 30.30
CA PRO A 89 6.92 -11.03 29.26
C PRO A 89 7.67 -10.89 27.93
N ALA A 90 7.54 -11.91 27.07
CA ALA A 90 8.05 -11.83 25.71
C ALA A 90 7.38 -10.63 25.04
N THR A 91 8.18 -9.75 24.44
CA THR A 91 7.68 -8.73 23.50
C THR A 91 6.80 -9.47 22.51
N PRO A 92 5.54 -9.09 22.29
CA PRO A 92 4.70 -9.79 21.33
C PRO A 92 5.37 -9.63 19.95
N THR A 93 5.92 -10.72 19.42
CA THR A 93 6.29 -10.81 18.02
C THR A 93 4.99 -10.72 17.25
N THR A 94 4.76 -9.62 16.54
CA THR A 94 3.64 -9.50 15.60
C THR A 94 3.75 -10.68 14.62
N LYS A 95 2.78 -11.58 14.69
CA LYS A 95 2.68 -12.61 13.65
C LYS A 95 2.39 -11.92 12.32
N PRO A 96 2.97 -12.38 11.20
CA PRO A 96 2.64 -11.84 9.88
C PRO A 96 1.13 -11.89 9.65
N MET A 97 0.61 -10.89 8.95
CA MET A 97 -0.81 -10.81 8.55
C MET A 97 -1.28 -12.10 7.87
N GLU A 98 -0.45 -12.65 7.02
CA GLU A 98 -0.71 -13.89 6.29
C GLU A 98 -0.98 -15.09 7.23
N GLN A 99 -0.28 -15.14 8.36
CA GLN A 99 -0.49 -16.18 9.35
C GLN A 99 -1.84 -16.01 10.06
N MET A 100 -2.21 -14.78 10.43
CA MET A 100 -3.52 -14.47 11.01
C MET A 100 -4.67 -14.89 10.08
N LEU A 101 -4.58 -14.48 8.82
CA LEU A 101 -5.60 -14.78 7.81
C LEU A 101 -5.71 -16.28 7.55
N TRP A 102 -4.56 -16.97 7.54
CA TRP A 102 -4.54 -18.42 7.38
C TRP A 102 -5.12 -19.15 8.59
N ASP A 103 -4.78 -18.73 9.80
CA ASP A 103 -5.33 -19.30 11.05
C ASP A 103 -6.86 -19.11 11.08
N ALA A 104 -7.36 -17.92 10.70
CA ALA A 104 -8.79 -17.64 10.59
C ALA A 104 -9.47 -18.50 9.50
N ALA A 105 -8.85 -18.66 8.33
CA ALA A 105 -9.36 -19.51 7.27
C ALA A 105 -9.41 -20.99 7.69
N CYS A 106 -8.42 -21.44 8.45
CA CYS A 106 -8.41 -22.80 9.00
C CYS A 106 -9.56 -23.04 10.00
N SER A 107 -10.01 -22.01 10.72
CA SER A 107 -11.12 -22.11 11.68
C SER A 107 -12.46 -22.47 11.01
N ILE A 108 -12.69 -22.04 9.76
CA ILE A 108 -13.89 -22.36 8.98
C ILE A 108 -13.69 -23.51 7.99
N ARG A 109 -12.53 -24.16 7.98
CA ARG A 109 -12.23 -25.27 7.07
C ARG A 109 -13.14 -26.46 7.34
N GLY A 110 -13.64 -27.09 6.24
CA GLY A 110 -14.52 -28.26 6.31
C GLY A 110 -16.01 -27.95 6.13
N GLU A 111 -16.42 -26.71 5.97
CA GLU A 111 -17.73 -26.33 5.44
C GLU A 111 -17.72 -26.35 3.91
N LYS A 112 -18.89 -26.48 3.30
CA LYS A 112 -19.15 -27.02 1.96
C LYS A 112 -18.39 -26.45 0.75
N ASP A 113 -17.83 -25.22 0.76
CA ASP A 113 -17.20 -24.62 -0.40
C ASP A 113 -16.02 -23.71 -0.03
N ALA A 114 -14.78 -24.18 -0.21
CA ALA A 114 -13.56 -23.40 0.04
C ALA A 114 -13.52 -22.02 -0.66
N PRO A 115 -14.00 -21.84 -1.91
CA PRO A 115 -14.04 -20.55 -2.55
C PRO A 115 -14.90 -19.48 -1.86
N LYS A 116 -15.90 -19.88 -1.09
CA LYS A 116 -16.83 -18.98 -0.39
C LYS A 116 -16.31 -18.48 0.96
N PHE A 117 -15.21 -19.03 1.49
CA PHE A 117 -14.68 -18.57 2.77
C PHE A 117 -14.25 -17.11 2.75
N LYS A 118 -13.73 -16.62 1.62
CA LYS A 118 -13.38 -15.20 1.44
C LYS A 118 -14.57 -14.27 1.71
N ASP A 119 -15.78 -14.71 1.30
CA ASP A 119 -16.99 -13.90 1.41
C ASP A 119 -17.41 -13.68 2.87
N TYR A 120 -17.05 -14.61 3.77
CA TYR A 120 -17.29 -14.49 5.22
C TYR A 120 -16.12 -13.84 5.96
N LEU A 121 -14.88 -14.17 5.59
CA LEU A 121 -13.69 -13.65 6.27
C LEU A 121 -13.47 -12.16 6.04
N LEU A 122 -13.69 -11.68 4.81
CA LEU A 122 -13.42 -10.28 4.48
C LEU A 122 -14.33 -9.29 5.22
N PRO A 123 -15.67 -9.48 5.29
CA PRO A 123 -16.53 -8.63 6.12
C PRO A 123 -16.18 -8.68 7.61
N LEU A 124 -15.79 -9.84 8.15
CA LEU A 124 -15.36 -9.96 9.55
C LEU A 124 -14.06 -9.25 9.82
N LEU A 125 -13.08 -9.38 8.92
CA LEU A 125 -11.82 -8.66 8.97
C LEU A 125 -12.04 -7.15 8.91
N PHE A 126 -12.94 -6.71 8.04
CA PHE A 126 -13.31 -5.30 7.92
C PHE A 126 -14.00 -4.79 9.18
N LEU A 127 -14.95 -5.55 9.74
CA LEU A 127 -15.63 -5.18 10.99
C LEU A 127 -14.64 -5.07 12.16
N LYS A 128 -13.67 -6.00 12.24
CA LYS A 128 -12.55 -5.90 13.19
C LYS A 128 -11.72 -4.64 12.97
N ARG A 129 -11.37 -4.35 11.70
CA ARG A 129 -10.62 -3.15 11.33
C ARG A 129 -11.38 -1.86 11.69
N LEU A 130 -12.68 -1.81 11.39
CA LEU A 130 -13.53 -0.67 11.78
C LEU A 130 -13.51 -0.46 13.29
N SER A 131 -13.62 -1.55 14.07
CA SER A 131 -13.63 -1.43 15.54
C SER A 131 -12.29 -0.94 16.09
N ASP A 132 -11.17 -1.43 15.56
CA ASP A 132 -9.85 -0.99 16.02
C ASP A 132 -9.56 0.47 15.63
N VAL A 133 -10.02 0.89 14.43
CA VAL A 133 -9.89 2.30 14.00
C VAL A 133 -10.85 3.22 14.78
N PHE A 134 -12.06 2.73 15.10
CA PHE A 134 -12.98 3.46 15.98
C PHE A 134 -12.37 3.66 17.37
N ASP A 135 -11.71 2.63 17.92
CA ASP A 135 -10.99 2.75 19.19
C ASP A 135 -9.86 3.79 19.11
N ASP A 136 -9.11 3.87 17.98
CA ASP A 136 -8.11 4.94 17.76
C ASP A 136 -8.74 6.33 17.72
N GLU A 137 -9.92 6.49 17.10
CA GLU A 137 -10.64 7.77 17.06
C GLU A 137 -11.17 8.18 18.44
N ILE A 138 -11.66 7.22 19.23
CA ILE A 138 -12.07 7.48 20.62
C ILE A 138 -10.88 7.86 21.49
N ASP A 139 -9.73 7.20 21.35
CA ASP A 139 -8.51 7.57 22.06
C ASP A 139 -8.05 8.99 21.69
N ARG A 140 -8.14 9.38 20.41
CA ARG A 140 -7.87 10.75 19.94
C ARG A 140 -8.82 11.78 20.58
N LEU A 141 -10.11 11.47 20.63
CA LEU A 141 -11.10 12.34 21.30
C LEU A 141 -10.84 12.41 22.81
N ALA A 142 -10.44 11.31 23.44
CA ALA A 142 -10.11 11.30 24.87
C ALA A 142 -8.90 12.18 25.21
N GLU A 143 -7.92 12.32 24.31
CA GLU A 143 -6.82 13.28 24.46
C GLU A 143 -7.34 14.73 24.51
N GLU A 144 -8.42 15.04 23.79
CA GLU A 144 -9.03 16.38 23.75
C GLU A 144 -9.96 16.62 24.94
N TYR A 145 -10.77 15.62 25.32
CA TYR A 145 -11.82 15.74 26.34
C TYR A 145 -11.42 15.16 27.71
N GLY A 146 -10.24 14.52 27.81
CA GLY A 146 -9.60 14.10 29.05
C GLY A 146 -10.02 12.74 29.60
N ASP A 147 -11.08 12.12 29.08
CA ASP A 147 -11.58 10.82 29.53
C ASP A 147 -12.20 10.02 28.37
N ARG A 148 -11.94 8.69 28.33
CA ARG A 148 -12.41 7.81 27.27
C ARG A 148 -13.92 7.56 27.31
N ASP A 149 -14.52 7.47 28.49
CA ASP A 149 -15.95 7.24 28.63
C ASP A 149 -16.74 8.49 28.19
N VAL A 150 -16.20 9.70 28.54
CA VAL A 150 -16.74 10.98 28.06
C VAL A 150 -16.60 11.09 26.53
N ALA A 151 -15.46 10.70 25.98
CA ALA A 151 -15.25 10.69 24.53
C ALA A 151 -16.24 9.75 23.80
N LEU A 152 -16.53 8.59 24.37
CA LEU A 152 -17.53 7.66 23.87
C LEU A 152 -18.94 8.24 23.91
N GLU A 153 -19.33 8.88 25.02
CA GLU A 153 -20.64 9.54 25.15
C GLU A 153 -20.80 10.69 24.14
N ILE A 154 -19.76 11.49 23.93
CA ILE A 154 -19.74 12.55 22.92
C ILE A 154 -19.88 11.94 21.51
N ALA A 155 -19.12 10.90 21.20
CA ALA A 155 -19.14 10.22 19.92
C ALA A 155 -20.50 9.53 19.62
N ASP A 156 -21.19 9.03 20.65
CA ASP A 156 -22.52 8.43 20.50
C ASP A 156 -23.61 9.51 20.29
N ASN A 157 -23.37 10.78 20.65
CA ASN A 157 -24.29 11.91 20.47
C ASN A 157 -23.99 12.76 19.23
N ASP A 158 -22.72 12.84 18.80
CA ASP A 158 -22.26 13.63 17.64
C ASP A 158 -21.32 12.79 16.76
N HIS A 159 -21.90 12.15 15.75
CA HIS A 159 -21.19 11.26 14.84
C HIS A 159 -20.26 12.01 13.86
N ASP A 160 -20.45 13.32 13.64
CA ASP A 160 -19.66 14.13 12.71
C ASP A 160 -18.21 14.38 13.20
N LEU A 161 -17.96 14.11 14.48
CA LEU A 161 -16.63 14.17 15.07
C LEU A 161 -15.73 12.99 14.67
N LEU A 162 -16.33 11.95 14.07
CA LEU A 162 -15.67 10.70 13.71
C LEU A 162 -15.61 10.52 12.19
N ARG A 163 -14.63 9.77 11.71
CA ARG A 163 -14.55 9.35 10.28
C ARG A 163 -15.74 8.49 9.86
N PHE A 164 -16.24 7.70 10.79
CA PHE A 164 -17.44 6.86 10.67
C PHE A 164 -17.93 6.53 12.08
N TYR A 165 -19.22 6.29 12.20
CA TYR A 165 -19.77 5.85 13.48
C TYR A 165 -19.91 4.34 13.55
N LEU A 166 -19.49 3.75 14.68
CA LEU A 166 -19.62 2.33 14.98
C LEU A 166 -20.57 2.13 16.16
N PRO A 167 -21.82 1.65 15.92
CA PRO A 167 -22.78 1.42 16.99
C PRO A 167 -22.30 0.36 17.98
N ALA A 168 -22.71 0.48 19.23
CA ALA A 168 -22.19 -0.32 20.35
C ALA A 168 -22.27 -1.82 20.11
N GLU A 169 -23.37 -2.33 19.53
CA GLU A 169 -23.56 -3.74 19.20
C GLU A 169 -22.60 -4.28 18.14
N ALA A 170 -21.97 -3.38 17.37
CA ALA A 170 -20.99 -3.74 16.33
C ALA A 170 -19.53 -3.55 16.77
N ARG A 171 -19.26 -3.02 17.96
CA ARG A 171 -17.90 -2.89 18.50
C ARG A 171 -17.32 -4.27 18.79
N TRP A 172 -16.07 -4.49 18.42
CA TRP A 172 -15.44 -5.82 18.53
C TRP A 172 -15.38 -6.34 19.95
N ALA A 173 -15.27 -5.47 20.93
CA ALA A 173 -15.32 -5.84 22.34
C ALA A 173 -16.66 -6.53 22.72
N VAL A 174 -17.78 -6.08 22.14
CA VAL A 174 -19.11 -6.65 22.34
C VAL A 174 -19.26 -7.96 21.54
N ILE A 175 -18.85 -7.96 20.27
CA ILE A 175 -18.89 -9.17 19.42
C ILE A 175 -18.07 -10.31 20.01
N SER A 176 -16.90 -10.01 20.56
CA SER A 176 -16.02 -11.02 21.19
C SER A 176 -16.40 -11.39 22.63
N GLY A 177 -17.46 -10.80 23.17
CA GLY A 177 -17.91 -11.02 24.55
C GLY A 177 -17.01 -10.41 25.63
N ARG A 178 -16.07 -9.52 25.27
CA ARG A 178 -15.18 -8.82 26.22
C ARG A 178 -15.86 -7.63 26.90
N ALA A 179 -16.90 -7.07 26.27
CA ALA A 179 -17.76 -6.04 26.83
C ALA A 179 -19.21 -6.52 26.83
N GLN A 180 -19.97 -6.09 27.84
CA GLN A 180 -21.39 -6.35 27.92
C GLN A 180 -22.14 -5.30 27.10
N TYR A 181 -23.28 -5.70 26.53
CA TYR A 181 -24.19 -4.82 25.83
C TYR A 181 -25.63 -5.18 26.22
N ASP A 182 -26.38 -4.19 26.66
CA ASP A 182 -27.79 -4.37 27.04
C ASP A 182 -28.67 -4.27 25.78
N TRP A 183 -29.05 -5.43 25.26
CA TRP A 183 -29.88 -5.52 24.07
C TRP A 183 -31.27 -4.97 24.34
N PRO A 184 -31.70 -3.92 23.62
CA PRO A 184 -33.04 -3.37 23.82
C PRO A 184 -34.11 -4.39 23.42
N ASP A 185 -35.28 -4.24 24.02
CA ASP A 185 -36.46 -4.97 23.57
C ASP A 185 -37.04 -4.34 22.28
N ASP A 186 -37.70 -5.15 21.45
CA ASP A 186 -38.42 -4.66 20.28
C ASP A 186 -39.72 -3.91 20.71
N GLU A 187 -40.39 -3.27 19.75
CA GLU A 187 -41.65 -2.52 19.96
C GLU A 187 -42.77 -3.37 20.61
N ARG A 188 -42.60 -4.69 20.64
CA ARG A 188 -43.52 -5.65 21.26
C ARG A 188 -43.02 -6.20 22.58
N GLY A 189 -41.92 -5.65 23.14
CA GLY A 189 -41.30 -6.07 24.40
C GLY A 189 -40.58 -7.42 24.33
N ARG A 190 -40.13 -7.85 23.14
CA ARG A 190 -39.38 -9.08 22.97
C ARG A 190 -37.91 -8.75 22.89
N SER A 191 -37.08 -9.52 23.60
CA SER A 191 -35.64 -9.35 23.56
C SER A 191 -35.07 -9.43 22.14
N THR A 192 -34.27 -8.44 21.76
CA THR A 192 -33.55 -8.43 20.50
C THR A 192 -32.17 -9.11 20.60
N ARG A 193 -31.83 -9.70 21.76
CA ARG A 193 -30.54 -10.38 21.96
C ARG A 193 -30.35 -11.50 20.92
N PRO A 194 -29.19 -11.55 20.24
CA PRO A 194 -28.87 -12.62 19.29
C PRO A 194 -28.85 -14.01 19.97
N ARG A 195 -29.34 -15.03 19.29
CA ARG A 195 -29.32 -16.42 19.77
C ARG A 195 -27.92 -17.05 19.67
N ASP A 196 -27.17 -16.63 18.67
CA ASP A 196 -25.81 -17.10 18.39
C ASP A 196 -24.93 -16.00 17.76
N ILE A 197 -23.65 -16.29 17.57
CA ILE A 197 -22.69 -15.37 16.98
C ILE A 197 -23.03 -14.98 15.54
N GLY A 198 -23.66 -15.88 14.75
CA GLY A 198 -24.07 -15.58 13.37
C GLY A 198 -25.14 -14.51 13.32
N GLU A 199 -26.16 -14.59 14.20
CA GLU A 199 -27.16 -13.54 14.34
C GLU A 199 -26.55 -12.22 14.82
N HIS A 200 -25.62 -12.28 15.78
CA HIS A 200 -24.93 -11.09 16.26
C HIS A 200 -24.17 -10.39 15.13
N LEU A 201 -23.35 -11.14 14.39
CA LEU A 201 -22.56 -10.61 13.27
C LEU A 201 -23.47 -10.00 12.17
N THR A 202 -24.56 -10.68 11.83
CA THR A 202 -25.55 -10.15 10.87
C THR A 202 -26.16 -8.85 11.34
N LYS A 203 -26.56 -8.76 12.63
CA LYS A 203 -27.08 -7.53 13.22
C LYS A 203 -26.04 -6.42 13.25
N ALA A 204 -24.82 -6.71 13.67
CA ALA A 204 -23.71 -5.79 13.73
C ALA A 204 -23.41 -5.16 12.36
N VAL A 205 -23.29 -5.99 11.31
CA VAL A 205 -23.04 -5.53 9.94
C VAL A 205 -24.19 -4.63 9.45
N ARG A 206 -25.44 -5.02 9.66
CA ARG A 206 -26.62 -4.21 9.28
C ARG A 206 -26.69 -2.89 10.05
N ALA A 207 -26.30 -2.89 11.33
CA ALA A 207 -26.23 -1.67 12.13
C ALA A 207 -25.14 -0.73 11.61
N VAL A 208 -23.95 -1.25 11.26
CA VAL A 208 -22.87 -0.46 10.64
C VAL A 208 -23.36 0.22 9.36
N VAL A 209 -24.01 -0.53 8.46
CA VAL A 209 -24.53 0.02 7.19
C VAL A 209 -25.60 1.08 7.41
N ARG A 210 -26.45 0.93 8.43
CA ARG A 210 -27.48 1.93 8.75
C ARG A 210 -26.89 3.30 9.08
N PHE A 211 -25.78 3.34 9.79
CA PHE A 211 -25.07 4.58 10.14
C PHE A 211 -24.04 5.02 9.09
N ASN A 212 -23.61 4.11 8.22
CA ASN A 212 -22.66 4.38 7.16
C ASN A 212 -23.22 3.89 5.80
N PRO A 213 -24.17 4.62 5.18
CA PRO A 213 -24.87 4.18 3.97
C PRO A 213 -23.96 3.88 2.77
N SER A 214 -22.77 4.49 2.75
CA SER A 214 -21.75 4.22 1.74
C SER A 214 -21.26 2.76 1.73
N LEU A 215 -21.47 1.99 2.82
CA LEU A 215 -21.16 0.57 2.92
C LEU A 215 -22.29 -0.37 2.50
N ALA A 216 -23.47 0.17 2.15
CA ALA A 216 -24.58 -0.66 1.69
C ALA A 216 -24.21 -1.44 0.42
N GLY A 217 -24.55 -2.74 0.41
CA GLY A 217 -24.17 -3.65 -0.68
C GLY A 217 -22.67 -3.99 -0.73
N VAL A 218 -21.91 -3.67 0.31
CA VAL A 218 -20.47 -3.97 0.42
C VAL A 218 -20.20 -5.02 1.49
N ILE A 219 -20.65 -4.77 2.73
CA ILE A 219 -20.40 -5.67 3.86
C ILE A 219 -21.62 -6.47 4.27
N ASP A 220 -22.81 -6.01 3.91
CA ASP A 220 -24.11 -6.60 4.24
C ASP A 220 -24.60 -7.60 3.17
N VAL A 221 -23.75 -7.98 2.24
CA VAL A 221 -24.04 -8.99 1.20
C VAL A 221 -24.08 -10.41 1.78
N VAL A 222 -23.50 -10.62 2.95
CA VAL A 222 -23.45 -11.91 3.64
C VAL A 222 -24.37 -11.92 4.84
N ASP A 223 -25.23 -12.93 4.94
CA ASP A 223 -26.01 -13.23 6.14
C ASP A 223 -25.31 -14.37 6.91
N PHE A 224 -24.65 -14.04 8.01
CA PHE A 224 -23.95 -15.01 8.87
C PHE A 224 -24.90 -15.95 9.59
N ALA A 225 -26.19 -15.61 9.63
CA ALA A 225 -27.25 -16.39 10.22
C ALA A 225 -28.06 -17.17 9.17
N ALA A 226 -27.65 -17.15 7.90
CA ALA A 226 -28.36 -17.84 6.83
C ALA A 226 -28.55 -19.34 7.15
N GLU A 227 -29.75 -19.84 6.87
CA GLU A 227 -30.12 -21.25 7.03
C GLU A 227 -30.51 -21.83 5.67
N ARG A 228 -30.07 -23.05 5.44
CA ARG A 228 -30.45 -23.83 4.26
C ARG A 228 -30.90 -25.21 4.69
N ASN A 229 -32.13 -25.57 4.33
CA ASN A 229 -32.75 -26.83 4.75
C ASN A 229 -32.81 -27.03 6.29
N GLY A 230 -32.93 -25.94 7.07
CA GLY A 230 -32.99 -25.99 8.54
C GLY A 230 -31.64 -26.08 9.24
N GLU A 231 -30.54 -26.02 8.50
CA GLU A 231 -29.19 -25.98 9.04
C GLU A 231 -28.52 -24.64 8.71
N ARG A 232 -27.68 -24.13 9.62
CA ARG A 232 -26.85 -22.94 9.37
C ARG A 232 -25.91 -23.20 8.20
N ASP A 233 -25.79 -22.24 7.27
CA ASP A 233 -24.80 -22.33 6.17
C ASP A 233 -23.37 -22.40 6.71
N ILE A 234 -23.09 -21.71 7.84
CA ILE A 234 -21.85 -21.86 8.63
C ILE A 234 -22.18 -22.17 10.08
N ASN A 235 -21.48 -23.14 10.63
CA ASN A 235 -21.62 -23.51 12.05
C ASN A 235 -21.19 -22.33 12.96
N PRO A 236 -22.04 -21.86 13.90
CA PRO A 236 -21.72 -20.78 14.83
C PRO A 236 -20.43 -20.99 15.62
N ALA A 237 -20.08 -22.23 15.98
CA ALA A 237 -18.83 -22.52 16.68
C ALA A 237 -17.59 -22.19 15.87
N LYS A 238 -17.66 -22.33 14.54
CA LYS A 238 -16.58 -21.97 13.63
C LYS A 238 -16.46 -20.46 13.44
N LEU A 239 -17.58 -19.74 13.37
CA LEU A 239 -17.57 -18.27 13.40
C LEU A 239 -16.96 -17.74 14.69
N ASN A 240 -17.26 -18.35 15.84
CA ASN A 240 -16.57 -18.04 17.11
C ASN A 240 -15.07 -18.24 17.01
N GLY A 241 -14.59 -19.33 16.39
CA GLY A 241 -13.15 -19.56 16.18
C GLY A 241 -12.48 -18.47 15.35
N VAL A 242 -13.17 -17.92 14.33
CA VAL A 242 -12.66 -16.75 13.59
C VAL A 242 -12.62 -15.51 14.47
N VAL A 243 -13.70 -15.24 15.22
CA VAL A 243 -13.77 -14.10 16.16
C VAL A 243 -12.66 -14.20 17.20
N GLU A 244 -12.42 -15.37 17.77
CA GLU A 244 -11.32 -15.62 18.72
C GLU A 244 -9.96 -15.36 18.09
N THR A 245 -9.72 -15.85 16.86
CA THR A 245 -8.47 -15.61 16.12
C THR A 245 -8.22 -14.13 15.91
N PHE A 246 -9.21 -13.38 15.43
CA PHE A 246 -9.08 -11.93 15.21
C PHE A 246 -9.06 -11.14 16.54
N SER A 247 -9.47 -11.74 17.63
CA SER A 247 -9.44 -11.13 18.96
C SER A 247 -8.10 -11.27 19.69
N ASP A 248 -7.13 -11.99 19.12
CA ASP A 248 -5.78 -12.07 19.68
C ASP A 248 -5.15 -10.67 19.71
N PRO A 249 -4.66 -10.18 20.88
CA PRO A 249 -4.08 -8.85 21.01
C PRO A 249 -2.91 -8.57 20.07
N ARG A 250 -2.26 -9.60 19.52
CA ARG A 250 -1.19 -9.48 18.52
C ARG A 250 -1.69 -9.05 17.14
N TYR A 251 -3.00 -9.09 16.93
CA TYR A 251 -3.67 -8.78 15.66
C TYR A 251 -4.56 -7.54 15.76
N ARG A 252 -4.04 -6.49 16.42
CA ARG A 252 -4.69 -5.19 16.38
C ARG A 252 -4.55 -4.60 14.98
N LEU A 253 -5.63 -4.04 14.46
CA LEU A 253 -5.75 -3.52 13.11
C LEU A 253 -6.03 -1.99 13.08
N GLY A 254 -5.53 -1.24 14.07
CA GLY A 254 -5.63 0.22 14.14
C GLY A 254 -4.80 0.92 13.05
N LEU A 255 -4.95 2.25 12.93
CA LEU A 255 -4.32 3.04 11.86
C LEU A 255 -2.79 2.94 11.86
N ALA A 256 -2.18 2.86 13.04
CA ALA A 256 -0.73 2.73 13.22
C ALA A 256 -0.23 1.27 13.21
N ASP A 257 -1.12 0.29 13.34
CA ASP A 257 -0.74 -1.13 13.52
C ASP A 257 -0.47 -1.83 12.20
N VAL A 258 -1.15 -1.41 11.12
CA VAL A 258 -1.05 -2.03 9.79
C VAL A 258 -0.88 -1.00 8.70
N GLN A 259 -0.31 -1.44 7.57
CA GLN A 259 -0.11 -0.57 6.42
C GLN A 259 -1.44 -0.03 5.85
N PRO A 260 -1.43 1.15 5.22
CA PRO A 260 -2.65 1.80 4.74
C PRO A 260 -3.55 0.91 3.87
N ASP A 261 -2.98 0.13 2.97
CA ASP A 261 -3.73 -0.75 2.07
C ASP A 261 -3.80 -2.21 2.59
N PHE A 262 -3.94 -2.35 3.90
CA PHE A 262 -4.01 -3.66 4.55
C PHE A 262 -5.15 -4.54 4.01
N LEU A 263 -6.35 -3.97 3.80
CA LEU A 263 -7.51 -4.73 3.33
C LEU A 263 -7.32 -5.26 1.91
N GLY A 264 -6.71 -4.47 1.02
CA GLY A 264 -6.36 -4.91 -0.34
C GLY A 264 -5.39 -6.10 -0.31
N ARG A 265 -4.32 -6.01 0.49
CA ARG A 265 -3.35 -7.09 0.66
C ARG A 265 -3.97 -8.34 1.29
N ALA A 266 -4.84 -8.19 2.27
CA ALA A 266 -5.56 -9.29 2.91
C ALA A 266 -6.47 -10.02 1.91
N TYR A 267 -7.21 -9.26 1.10
CA TYR A 267 -8.07 -9.78 0.05
C TYR A 267 -7.28 -10.62 -0.97
N GLU A 268 -6.18 -10.08 -1.48
CA GLU A 268 -5.33 -10.81 -2.44
C GLU A 268 -4.70 -12.07 -1.86
N TYR A 269 -4.23 -11.99 -0.62
CA TYR A 269 -3.69 -13.16 0.04
C TYR A 269 -4.72 -14.29 0.11
N LEU A 270 -5.96 -13.96 0.49
CA LEU A 270 -7.06 -14.93 0.52
C LEU A 270 -7.37 -15.47 -0.87
N LEU A 271 -7.48 -14.60 -1.90
CA LEU A 271 -7.70 -15.04 -3.28
C LEU A 271 -6.64 -16.02 -3.75
N ARG A 272 -5.36 -15.69 -3.56
CA ARG A 272 -4.24 -16.54 -3.96
C ARG A 272 -4.30 -17.90 -3.24
N LYS A 273 -4.50 -17.90 -1.92
CA LYS A 273 -4.53 -19.13 -1.13
C LYS A 273 -5.69 -20.06 -1.50
N PHE A 274 -6.82 -19.50 -1.86
CA PHE A 274 -7.95 -20.30 -2.33
C PHE A 274 -7.83 -20.70 -3.80
N ALA A 275 -7.16 -19.90 -4.64
CA ALA A 275 -6.87 -20.24 -6.04
C ALA A 275 -5.81 -21.35 -6.18
N GLU A 276 -4.79 -21.40 -5.28
CA GLU A 276 -3.80 -22.49 -5.23
C GLU A 276 -4.46 -23.88 -5.12
N GLY A 277 -5.66 -23.96 -4.52
CA GLY A 277 -6.46 -25.19 -4.40
C GLY A 277 -7.38 -25.50 -5.59
N SER A 278 -7.66 -24.50 -6.47
CA SER A 278 -8.65 -24.62 -7.56
C SER A 278 -8.04 -24.63 -8.97
N GLY A 279 -6.71 -24.42 -9.10
CA GLY A 279 -6.03 -24.37 -10.41
C GLY A 279 -6.36 -23.14 -11.25
N GLN A 280 -7.01 -22.14 -10.69
CA GLN A 280 -7.33 -20.87 -11.38
C GLN A 280 -6.24 -19.84 -11.11
N SER A 281 -5.73 -19.20 -12.16
CA SER A 281 -4.84 -18.04 -12.04
C SER A 281 -5.65 -16.84 -11.54
N ALA A 282 -5.37 -16.35 -10.35
CA ALA A 282 -5.90 -15.08 -9.89
C ALA A 282 -5.27 -13.95 -10.75
N GLY A 283 -6.06 -13.38 -11.67
CA GLY A 283 -5.59 -12.38 -12.64
C GLY A 283 -5.44 -10.95 -12.11
N GLU A 284 -5.50 -10.74 -10.79
CA GLU A 284 -5.43 -9.40 -10.21
C GLU A 284 -4.00 -9.03 -9.82
N PHE A 285 -3.56 -7.83 -10.21
CA PHE A 285 -2.24 -7.29 -9.92
C PHE A 285 -2.33 -6.24 -8.81
N PHE A 286 -1.90 -6.61 -7.62
CA PHE A 286 -1.74 -5.64 -6.54
C PHE A 286 -0.44 -4.84 -6.72
N THR A 287 -0.53 -3.54 -6.52
CA THR A 287 0.65 -2.67 -6.54
C THR A 287 1.36 -2.75 -5.19
N PRO A 288 2.64 -3.19 -5.14
CA PRO A 288 3.41 -3.14 -3.91
C PRO A 288 3.34 -1.75 -3.27
N THR A 289 3.26 -1.73 -1.94
CA THR A 289 3.05 -0.49 -1.19
C THR A 289 4.12 0.55 -1.50
N GLU A 290 5.37 0.13 -1.58
CA GLU A 290 6.53 0.95 -1.89
C GLU A 290 6.49 1.53 -3.30
N VAL A 291 6.00 0.77 -4.29
CA VAL A 291 5.82 1.25 -5.67
C VAL A 291 4.76 2.35 -5.71
N GLY A 292 3.65 2.17 -5.01
CA GLY A 292 2.61 3.19 -4.91
C GLY A 292 3.09 4.48 -4.23
N PHE A 293 3.89 4.39 -3.17
CA PHE A 293 4.52 5.56 -2.56
C PHE A 293 5.53 6.23 -3.50
N LEU A 294 6.33 5.45 -4.24
CA LEU A 294 7.24 6.00 -5.25
C LEU A 294 6.48 6.81 -6.31
N MET A 295 5.40 6.26 -6.87
CA MET A 295 4.55 6.97 -7.84
C MET A 295 3.98 8.27 -7.25
N ALA A 296 3.45 8.24 -6.04
CA ALA A 296 2.90 9.41 -5.37
C ALA A 296 3.96 10.50 -5.10
N ARG A 297 5.17 10.11 -4.68
CA ARG A 297 6.30 11.03 -4.46
C ARG A 297 6.85 11.63 -5.76
N ILE A 298 6.79 10.88 -6.86
CA ILE A 298 7.14 11.40 -8.20
C ILE A 298 6.12 12.44 -8.64
N LEU A 299 4.82 12.16 -8.49
CA LEU A 299 3.75 13.05 -8.93
C LEU A 299 3.60 14.30 -8.05
N ARG A 300 3.96 14.21 -6.75
CA ARG A 300 3.87 15.32 -5.78
C ARG A 300 2.49 15.98 -5.77
N PRO A 301 1.45 15.27 -5.35
CA PRO A 301 0.09 15.79 -5.36
C PRO A 301 -0.04 17.05 -4.51
N LYS A 302 -0.86 18.00 -4.97
CA LYS A 302 -1.11 19.28 -4.31
C LYS A 302 -2.56 19.35 -3.82
N PRO A 303 -2.84 20.01 -2.69
CA PRO A 303 -4.20 20.17 -2.17
C PRO A 303 -5.18 20.64 -3.23
N GLY A 304 -6.39 20.06 -3.23
CA GLY A 304 -7.47 20.40 -4.14
C GLY A 304 -7.36 19.84 -5.56
N GLN A 305 -6.26 19.18 -5.92
CA GLN A 305 -6.13 18.53 -7.23
C GLN A 305 -7.10 17.35 -7.36
N THR A 306 -7.57 17.12 -8.59
CA THR A 306 -8.35 15.97 -8.99
C THR A 306 -7.42 14.83 -9.38
N CYS A 307 -7.58 13.64 -8.76
CA CYS A 307 -6.74 12.47 -8.99
C CYS A 307 -7.61 11.30 -9.45
N HIS A 308 -7.20 10.59 -10.49
CA HIS A 308 -7.96 9.48 -11.05
C HIS A 308 -7.14 8.20 -11.13
N ASP A 309 -7.79 7.08 -10.78
CA ASP A 309 -7.30 5.73 -11.03
C ASP A 309 -8.40 4.94 -11.73
N TYR A 310 -8.20 4.64 -13.00
CA TYR A 310 -9.19 3.99 -13.85
C TYR A 310 -9.19 2.45 -13.74
N ALA A 311 -8.31 1.88 -12.95
CA ALA A 311 -8.20 0.45 -12.63
C ALA A 311 -7.83 0.31 -11.15
N CYS A 312 -8.66 0.92 -10.26
CA CYS A 312 -8.24 1.30 -8.93
C CYS A 312 -8.11 0.13 -7.93
N GLY A 313 -8.57 -1.06 -8.27
CA GLY A 313 -8.53 -2.20 -7.37
C GLY A 313 -9.12 -1.86 -6.01
N SER A 314 -8.32 -1.99 -4.95
CA SER A 314 -8.64 -1.60 -3.58
C SER A 314 -8.53 -0.09 -3.29
N ALA A 315 -8.30 0.76 -4.28
CA ALA A 315 -7.98 2.19 -4.18
C ALA A 315 -6.61 2.48 -3.52
N GLY A 316 -5.71 1.52 -3.49
CA GLY A 316 -4.42 1.63 -2.81
C GLY A 316 -3.52 2.75 -3.33
N LEU A 317 -3.52 3.06 -4.63
CA LEU A 317 -2.77 4.17 -5.21
C LEU A 317 -3.37 5.53 -4.82
N LEU A 318 -4.71 5.64 -4.79
CA LEU A 318 -5.41 6.86 -4.37
C LEU A 318 -5.14 7.18 -2.90
N ILE A 319 -5.12 6.16 -2.03
CA ILE A 319 -4.74 6.30 -0.61
C ILE A 319 -3.34 6.91 -0.50
N LYS A 320 -2.37 6.38 -1.25
CA LYS A 320 -0.98 6.83 -1.19
C LYS A 320 -0.81 8.26 -1.70
N LEU A 321 -1.56 8.66 -2.74
CA LEU A 321 -1.62 10.06 -3.15
C LEU A 321 -2.11 10.98 -2.03
N GLN A 322 -3.19 10.60 -1.35
CA GLN A 322 -3.75 11.36 -0.22
C GLN A 322 -2.74 11.49 0.94
N LEU A 323 -2.07 10.38 1.30
CA LEU A 323 -1.08 10.37 2.38
C LEU A 323 0.12 11.27 2.04
N ILE A 324 0.64 11.18 0.81
CA ILE A 324 1.76 12.03 0.38
C ILE A 324 1.35 13.49 0.26
N ALA A 325 0.13 13.80 -0.18
CA ALA A 325 -0.36 15.18 -0.20
C ALA A 325 -0.38 15.79 1.22
N ARG A 326 -0.86 15.03 2.21
CA ARG A 326 -0.87 15.44 3.62
C ARG A 326 0.55 15.55 4.21
N GLU A 327 1.47 14.69 3.79
CA GLU A 327 2.89 14.76 4.21
C GLU A 327 3.58 16.01 3.63
N LEU A 328 3.33 16.32 2.35
CA LEU A 328 3.95 17.47 1.68
C LEU A 328 3.40 18.82 2.14
N ASP A 329 2.13 18.86 2.53
CA ASP A 329 1.48 20.05 3.09
C ASP A 329 0.53 19.67 4.24
N PRO A 330 1.06 19.50 5.47
CA PRO A 330 0.26 19.14 6.65
C PRO A 330 -0.75 20.23 7.06
N THR A 331 -0.59 21.46 6.54
CA THR A 331 -1.45 22.61 6.87
C THR A 331 -2.61 22.79 5.91
N ALA A 332 -2.63 22.01 4.83
CA ALA A 332 -3.66 22.11 3.81
C ALA A 332 -5.05 21.76 4.38
N LYS A 333 -6.01 22.66 4.17
CA LYS A 333 -7.42 22.47 4.55
C LYS A 333 -8.26 21.79 3.47
N VAL A 334 -7.76 21.74 2.25
CA VAL A 334 -8.48 21.19 1.10
C VAL A 334 -7.88 19.83 0.73
N PRO A 335 -8.62 18.73 0.88
CA PRO A 335 -8.13 17.41 0.50
C PRO A 335 -7.99 17.28 -1.03
N LEU A 336 -7.39 16.20 -1.49
CA LEU A 336 -7.47 15.76 -2.88
C LEU A 336 -8.92 15.35 -3.19
N LYS A 337 -9.34 15.57 -4.44
CA LYS A 337 -10.58 15.00 -4.97
C LYS A 337 -10.21 13.73 -5.75
N LEU A 338 -10.66 12.59 -5.25
CA LEU A 338 -10.24 11.29 -5.74
C LEU A 338 -11.35 10.64 -6.56
N PHE A 339 -10.98 9.97 -7.64
CA PHE A 339 -11.91 9.31 -8.56
C PHE A 339 -11.35 7.93 -8.91
N GLY A 340 -12.12 6.89 -8.66
CA GLY A 340 -11.70 5.51 -8.92
C GLY A 340 -12.71 4.75 -9.76
N GLN A 341 -12.24 3.98 -10.75
CA GLN A 341 -13.07 3.03 -11.47
C GLN A 341 -12.50 1.62 -11.35
N GLU A 342 -13.37 0.65 -11.05
CA GLU A 342 -12.98 -0.75 -10.88
C GLU A 342 -14.01 -1.67 -11.54
N LEU A 343 -13.50 -2.70 -12.23
CA LEU A 343 -14.33 -3.69 -12.92
C LEU A 343 -14.88 -4.74 -11.95
N GLN A 344 -14.01 -5.28 -11.10
CA GLN A 344 -14.31 -6.40 -10.22
C GLN A 344 -15.13 -5.93 -9.01
N ALA A 345 -16.24 -6.66 -8.73
CA ALA A 345 -17.15 -6.28 -7.66
C ALA A 345 -16.49 -6.34 -6.28
N GLU A 346 -15.66 -7.35 -6.06
CA GLU A 346 -14.97 -7.60 -4.80
C GLU A 346 -13.89 -6.55 -4.54
N SER A 347 -13.04 -6.25 -5.52
CA SER A 347 -12.02 -5.20 -5.41
C SER A 347 -12.66 -3.82 -5.22
N TYR A 348 -13.75 -3.53 -5.92
CA TYR A 348 -14.58 -2.34 -5.72
C TYR A 348 -15.14 -2.24 -4.29
N ALA A 349 -15.60 -3.37 -3.72
CA ALA A 349 -16.07 -3.39 -2.34
C ALA A 349 -14.93 -3.05 -1.35
N VAL A 350 -13.73 -3.61 -1.57
CA VAL A 350 -12.54 -3.28 -0.75
C VAL A 350 -12.16 -1.80 -0.89
N ALA A 351 -12.25 -1.23 -2.10
CA ALA A 351 -12.00 0.20 -2.31
C ALA A 351 -12.95 1.08 -1.49
N ARG A 352 -14.24 0.74 -1.43
CA ARG A 352 -15.23 1.45 -0.61
C ARG A 352 -14.96 1.32 0.90
N MET A 353 -14.51 0.15 1.34
CA MET A 353 -14.08 -0.06 2.73
C MET A 353 -12.87 0.83 3.08
N ASN A 354 -11.87 0.85 2.21
CA ASN A 354 -10.68 1.68 2.38
C ASN A 354 -11.01 3.17 2.38
N ALA A 355 -11.94 3.61 1.52
CA ALA A 355 -12.37 5.00 1.45
C ALA A 355 -12.85 5.53 2.81
N ILE A 356 -13.66 4.73 3.52
CA ILE A 356 -14.17 5.08 4.85
C ILE A 356 -13.05 5.09 5.89
N ILE A 357 -12.23 4.05 5.94
CA ILE A 357 -11.14 3.94 6.93
C ILE A 357 -10.17 5.10 6.82
N HIS A 358 -9.88 5.53 5.59
CA HIS A 358 -8.90 6.59 5.33
C HIS A 358 -9.52 7.99 5.20
N ASP A 359 -10.82 8.13 5.46
CA ASP A 359 -11.54 9.40 5.35
C ASP A 359 -11.24 10.09 4.01
N MET A 360 -11.56 9.39 2.92
CA MET A 360 -11.27 9.83 1.57
C MET A 360 -12.48 10.51 0.93
N ASP A 361 -12.29 11.73 0.44
CA ASP A 361 -13.24 12.36 -0.50
C ASP A 361 -13.07 11.72 -1.89
N VAL A 362 -13.77 10.60 -2.11
CA VAL A 362 -13.58 9.76 -3.31
C VAL A 362 -14.92 9.37 -3.96
N ASP A 363 -15.01 9.56 -5.29
CA ASP A 363 -16.06 9.00 -6.13
C ASP A 363 -15.59 7.67 -6.73
N LEU A 364 -16.16 6.56 -6.28
CA LEU A 364 -15.83 5.23 -6.77
C LEU A 364 -16.97 4.70 -7.64
N ARG A 365 -16.65 4.27 -8.87
CA ARG A 365 -17.63 3.75 -9.82
C ARG A 365 -17.23 2.38 -10.34
N ARG A 366 -18.19 1.46 -10.41
CA ARG A 366 -17.95 0.13 -10.95
C ARG A 366 -18.20 0.08 -12.45
N GLY A 367 -17.29 -0.52 -13.20
CA GLY A 367 -17.44 -0.79 -14.64
C GLY A 367 -16.12 -0.97 -15.35
N ASP A 368 -16.20 -1.48 -16.58
CA ASP A 368 -15.06 -1.66 -17.48
C ASP A 368 -14.63 -0.31 -18.06
N THR A 369 -13.42 0.11 -17.79
CA THR A 369 -12.88 1.40 -18.26
C THR A 369 -12.65 1.40 -19.78
N MET A 370 -12.28 0.27 -20.38
CA MET A 370 -12.04 0.22 -21.82
C MET A 370 -13.34 0.33 -22.62
N ILE A 371 -14.40 -0.31 -22.15
CA ILE A 371 -15.69 -0.35 -22.85
C ILE A 371 -16.61 0.79 -22.40
N ASN A 372 -16.61 1.11 -21.12
CA ASN A 372 -17.57 2.05 -20.52
C ASN A 372 -16.93 2.90 -19.41
N PRO A 373 -16.07 3.86 -19.77
CA PRO A 373 -15.51 4.80 -18.82
C PRO A 373 -16.64 5.57 -18.15
N LYS A 374 -16.64 5.62 -16.81
CA LYS A 374 -17.76 6.13 -16.01
C LYS A 374 -17.69 7.62 -15.73
N PHE A 375 -16.51 8.22 -15.79
CA PHE A 375 -16.31 9.64 -15.50
C PHE A 375 -16.42 10.44 -16.79
N ARG A 376 -17.59 11.10 -16.93
CA ARG A 376 -17.99 11.83 -18.14
C ARG A 376 -18.65 13.14 -17.78
N THR A 377 -18.37 14.17 -18.57
CA THR A 377 -19.06 15.46 -18.52
C THR A 377 -20.53 15.31 -18.91
N SER A 378 -21.33 16.32 -18.65
CA SER A 378 -22.73 16.39 -19.10
C SER A 378 -22.89 16.33 -20.62
N SER A 379 -21.84 16.74 -21.38
CA SER A 379 -21.80 16.63 -22.86
C SER A 379 -21.43 15.23 -23.36
N GLY A 380 -21.10 14.30 -22.46
CA GLY A 380 -20.71 12.92 -22.80
C GLY A 380 -19.22 12.73 -23.09
N SER A 381 -18.40 13.80 -23.06
CA SER A 381 -16.95 13.71 -23.16
C SER A 381 -16.35 13.14 -21.87
N LEU A 382 -15.10 12.62 -21.93
CA LEU A 382 -14.40 12.14 -20.74
C LEU A 382 -14.05 13.31 -19.81
N ASP A 383 -14.25 13.13 -18.50
CA ASP A 383 -13.71 14.02 -17.48
C ASP A 383 -12.19 14.00 -17.52
N GLN A 384 -11.58 15.13 -17.17
CA GLN A 384 -10.13 15.29 -17.14
C GLN A 384 -9.62 15.61 -15.74
N PHE A 385 -8.46 15.04 -15.40
CA PHE A 385 -7.88 15.06 -14.07
C PHE A 385 -6.49 15.69 -14.06
N ASP A 386 -6.13 16.27 -12.91
CA ASP A 386 -4.79 16.85 -12.71
C ASP A 386 -3.73 15.77 -12.63
N LEU A 387 -4.05 14.67 -11.91
CA LEU A 387 -3.17 13.52 -11.75
C LEU A 387 -3.91 12.24 -12.13
N VAL A 388 -3.20 11.33 -12.81
CA VAL A 388 -3.69 9.98 -13.09
C VAL A 388 -2.65 8.98 -12.61
N VAL A 389 -3.10 7.97 -11.88
CA VAL A 389 -2.30 6.82 -11.46
C VAL A 389 -3.02 5.55 -11.87
N ALA A 390 -2.28 4.53 -12.24
CA ALA A 390 -2.88 3.21 -12.47
C ALA A 390 -1.83 2.09 -12.45
N ASN A 391 -2.26 0.91 -12.06
CA ASN A 391 -1.57 -0.35 -12.31
C ASN A 391 -2.56 -1.30 -12.99
N PRO A 392 -2.83 -1.12 -14.29
CA PRO A 392 -3.75 -1.99 -15.02
C PRO A 392 -3.15 -3.37 -15.25
N MET A 393 -3.96 -4.31 -15.73
CA MET A 393 -3.49 -5.65 -16.08
C MET A 393 -2.49 -5.59 -17.24
N TRP A 394 -1.27 -6.09 -17.01
CA TRP A 394 -0.20 -6.09 -18.01
C TRP A 394 -0.45 -7.11 -19.11
N ASN A 395 -0.04 -6.77 -20.33
CA ASN A 395 -0.18 -7.63 -21.50
C ASN A 395 -1.62 -8.13 -21.74
N GLN A 396 -2.62 -7.44 -21.20
CA GLN A 396 -4.02 -7.85 -21.32
C GLN A 396 -4.42 -7.92 -22.80
N PRO A 397 -4.99 -9.05 -23.27
CA PRO A 397 -5.54 -9.11 -24.61
C PRO A 397 -6.88 -8.37 -24.68
N PHE A 398 -7.07 -7.63 -25.76
CA PHE A 398 -8.32 -6.96 -26.08
C PHE A 398 -8.77 -7.32 -27.51
N ASP A 399 -10.08 -7.27 -27.75
CA ASP A 399 -10.62 -7.29 -29.10
C ASP A 399 -10.26 -5.98 -29.80
N PRO A 400 -9.59 -6.02 -30.98
CA PRO A 400 -9.21 -4.81 -31.71
C PRO A 400 -10.37 -3.85 -32.04
N SER A 401 -11.60 -4.36 -32.19
CA SER A 401 -12.78 -3.54 -32.46
C SER A 401 -13.05 -2.48 -31.37
N ILE A 402 -12.68 -2.75 -30.12
CA ILE A 402 -12.79 -1.80 -29.01
C ILE A 402 -12.00 -0.51 -29.30
N PHE A 403 -10.88 -0.64 -30.01
CA PHE A 403 -9.98 0.47 -30.31
C PHE A 403 -10.34 1.21 -31.59
N GLU A 404 -11.00 0.53 -32.54
CA GLU A 404 -11.37 1.09 -33.84
C GLU A 404 -12.66 1.92 -33.76
N ASP A 405 -13.64 1.49 -32.97
CA ASP A 405 -14.96 2.09 -32.81
C ASP A 405 -15.15 2.85 -31.48
N ASP A 406 -14.07 3.33 -30.88
CA ASP A 406 -14.14 4.02 -29.58
C ASP A 406 -14.89 5.35 -29.67
N PRO A 407 -16.04 5.52 -28.97
CA PRO A 407 -16.86 6.73 -29.06
C PRO A 407 -16.20 7.97 -28.43
N TYR A 408 -15.07 7.79 -27.74
CA TYR A 408 -14.33 8.85 -27.08
C TYR A 408 -13.04 9.25 -27.83
N ASP A 409 -12.77 8.59 -28.97
CA ASP A 409 -11.60 8.86 -29.83
C ASP A 409 -10.25 8.73 -29.09
N ARG A 410 -10.21 7.81 -28.09
CA ARG A 410 -9.03 7.66 -27.20
C ARG A 410 -7.82 7.09 -27.92
N PHE A 411 -8.00 6.24 -28.90
CA PHE A 411 -6.94 5.43 -29.52
C PHE A 411 -6.48 6.00 -30.86
N ILE A 412 -7.39 6.19 -31.79
CA ILE A 412 -7.05 6.64 -33.14
C ILE A 412 -6.35 8.01 -33.11
N LYS A 413 -6.84 8.94 -32.31
CA LYS A 413 -6.26 10.28 -32.13
C LYS A 413 -4.86 10.26 -31.49
N HIS A 414 -4.55 9.23 -30.71
CA HIS A 414 -3.32 9.14 -29.93
C HIS A 414 -2.37 8.04 -30.44
N GLY A 415 -2.15 8.00 -31.74
CA GLY A 415 -1.15 7.13 -32.38
C GLY A 415 -1.70 5.84 -33.01
N GLY A 416 -3.02 5.63 -33.00
CA GLY A 416 -3.68 4.50 -33.62
C GLY A 416 -4.09 3.39 -32.66
N ALA A 417 -4.82 2.41 -33.20
CA ALA A 417 -5.28 1.24 -32.44
C ALA A 417 -4.15 0.23 -32.22
N THR A 418 -4.06 -0.33 -31.02
CA THR A 418 -3.11 -1.42 -30.72
C THR A 418 -3.57 -2.75 -31.32
N SER A 419 -2.65 -3.72 -31.47
CA SER A 419 -2.90 -4.98 -32.20
C SER A 419 -3.11 -6.21 -31.31
N GLY A 420 -3.45 -6.03 -30.04
CA GLY A 420 -3.78 -7.20 -29.22
C GLY A 420 -3.28 -7.17 -27.77
N LYS A 421 -2.24 -6.38 -27.45
CA LYS A 421 -1.84 -6.13 -26.06
C LYS A 421 -2.26 -4.75 -25.61
N GLY A 422 -2.83 -4.65 -24.42
CA GLY A 422 -3.46 -3.44 -23.92
C GLY A 422 -2.53 -2.38 -23.34
N ASP A 423 -1.22 -2.64 -23.20
CA ASP A 423 -0.33 -1.74 -22.46
C ASP A 423 -0.36 -0.31 -23.01
N TRP A 424 -0.27 -0.14 -24.33
CA TRP A 424 -0.37 1.18 -24.95
C TRP A 424 -1.79 1.73 -24.97
N ALA A 425 -2.82 0.88 -25.02
CA ALA A 425 -4.20 1.32 -24.88
C ALA A 425 -4.46 1.94 -23.51
N TRP A 426 -3.85 1.40 -22.45
CA TRP A 426 -3.90 2.00 -21.11
C TRP A 426 -3.23 3.37 -21.05
N LEU A 427 -2.09 3.57 -21.73
CA LEU A 427 -1.45 4.89 -21.82
C LEU A 427 -2.27 5.89 -22.65
N GLN A 428 -2.94 5.45 -23.72
CA GLN A 428 -3.86 6.25 -24.51
C GLN A 428 -5.11 6.63 -23.70
N GLN A 429 -5.66 5.72 -22.92
CA GLN A 429 -6.72 6.01 -21.96
C GLN A 429 -6.26 7.06 -20.94
N THR A 430 -5.05 6.89 -20.37
CA THR A 430 -4.45 7.86 -19.44
C THR A 430 -4.38 9.25 -20.05
N LEU A 431 -3.86 9.35 -21.27
CA LEU A 431 -3.70 10.63 -21.97
C LEU A 431 -5.06 11.31 -22.22
N SER A 432 -6.10 10.54 -22.52
CA SER A 432 -7.44 11.04 -22.83
C SER A 432 -8.15 11.66 -21.63
N VAL A 433 -7.85 11.16 -20.41
CA VAL A 433 -8.43 11.67 -19.15
C VAL A 433 -7.51 12.63 -18.40
N LEU A 434 -6.37 12.98 -18.99
CA LEU A 434 -5.39 13.88 -18.37
C LEU A 434 -5.60 15.32 -18.86
N LYS A 435 -5.71 16.29 -17.93
CA LYS A 435 -5.75 17.73 -18.25
C LYS A 435 -4.50 18.15 -19.02
N ASP A 436 -4.57 19.28 -19.72
CA ASP A 436 -3.44 19.82 -20.48
C ASP A 436 -2.22 20.18 -19.62
N THR A 437 -2.41 20.36 -18.32
CA THR A 437 -1.34 20.57 -17.33
C THR A 437 -1.08 19.33 -16.47
N GLY A 438 -1.74 18.21 -16.79
CA GLY A 438 -1.77 17.03 -15.95
C GLY A 438 -0.52 16.16 -16.09
N ARG A 439 -0.27 15.36 -15.05
CA ARG A 439 0.78 14.34 -14.98
C ARG A 439 0.20 12.99 -14.61
N ALA A 440 0.82 11.95 -15.11
CA ALA A 440 0.39 10.59 -14.79
C ALA A 440 1.59 9.68 -14.49
N ALA A 441 1.34 8.62 -13.70
CA ALA A 441 2.27 7.52 -13.49
C ALA A 441 1.51 6.20 -13.65
N VAL A 442 1.96 5.35 -14.56
CA VAL A 442 1.30 4.07 -14.89
C VAL A 442 2.31 2.95 -14.80
N VAL A 443 1.96 1.89 -14.05
CA VAL A 443 2.78 0.69 -13.93
C VAL A 443 2.47 -0.27 -15.07
N LEU A 444 3.50 -0.74 -15.77
CA LEU A 444 3.36 -1.65 -16.92
C LEU A 444 4.48 -2.71 -16.92
N ASP A 445 4.34 -3.68 -17.81
CA ASP A 445 5.39 -4.64 -18.15
C ASP A 445 6.56 -3.96 -18.89
N THR A 446 7.79 -4.41 -18.65
CA THR A 446 8.99 -3.90 -19.33
C THR A 446 8.92 -3.96 -20.85
N GLY A 447 8.20 -4.94 -21.38
CA GLY A 447 7.97 -5.08 -22.82
C GLY A 447 7.25 -3.90 -23.46
N ALA A 448 6.40 -3.17 -22.72
CA ALA A 448 5.68 -2.01 -23.25
C ALA A 448 6.60 -0.96 -23.89
N VAL A 449 7.79 -0.75 -23.34
CA VAL A 449 8.75 0.25 -23.83
C VAL A 449 9.84 -0.30 -24.73
N THR A 450 9.85 -1.60 -25.02
CA THR A 450 10.90 -2.25 -25.81
C THR A 450 10.37 -3.05 -27.02
N ARG A 451 9.13 -3.57 -26.96
CA ARG A 451 8.55 -4.37 -28.05
C ARG A 451 8.57 -3.62 -29.37
N GLY A 452 8.88 -4.33 -30.46
CA GLY A 452 8.96 -3.81 -31.82
C GLY A 452 10.22 -2.98 -32.15
N SER A 453 11.00 -2.53 -31.17
CA SER A 453 12.25 -1.79 -31.41
C SER A 453 13.30 -2.70 -32.06
N GLY A 454 13.97 -2.20 -33.12
CA GLY A 454 14.95 -2.95 -33.92
C GLY A 454 14.33 -3.96 -34.90
N SER A 455 13.00 -4.07 -34.94
CA SER A 455 12.31 -4.93 -35.92
C SER A 455 12.26 -4.27 -37.29
N LYS A 456 12.51 -5.07 -38.35
CA LYS A 456 12.30 -4.60 -39.73
C LYS A 456 10.82 -4.53 -40.11
N ASN A 457 9.97 -5.23 -39.38
CA ASN A 457 8.52 -5.27 -39.63
C ASN A 457 7.83 -4.09 -38.95
N GLU A 458 6.69 -3.70 -39.50
CA GLU A 458 5.82 -2.72 -38.87
C GLU A 458 5.29 -3.28 -37.53
N ASP A 459 5.35 -2.47 -36.48
CA ASP A 459 4.86 -2.81 -35.16
C ASP A 459 3.99 -1.68 -34.63
N LYS A 460 2.71 -2.00 -34.35
CA LYS A 460 1.72 -1.01 -33.92
C LYS A 460 2.07 -0.40 -32.55
N GLU A 461 2.60 -1.19 -31.60
CA GLU A 461 2.98 -0.67 -30.28
C GLU A 461 4.16 0.30 -30.38
N ARG A 462 5.17 -0.03 -31.21
CA ARG A 462 6.27 0.89 -31.51
C ARG A 462 5.77 2.18 -32.15
N ASN A 463 4.81 2.11 -33.09
CA ASN A 463 4.26 3.28 -33.77
C ASN A 463 3.49 4.19 -32.80
N ILE A 464 2.72 3.62 -31.87
CA ILE A 464 2.05 4.39 -30.80
C ILE A 464 3.12 5.03 -29.88
N ARG A 465 4.12 4.25 -29.44
CA ARG A 465 5.22 4.77 -28.62
C ARG A 465 5.96 5.90 -29.31
N LYS A 466 6.26 5.75 -30.59
CA LYS A 466 6.82 6.82 -31.42
C LYS A 466 5.94 8.06 -31.38
N TRP A 467 4.63 7.92 -31.56
CA TRP A 467 3.71 9.06 -31.50
C TRP A 467 3.79 9.80 -30.16
N PHE A 468 3.83 9.08 -29.03
CA PHE A 468 3.97 9.68 -27.68
C PHE A 468 5.31 10.40 -27.50
N VAL A 469 6.39 9.86 -28.04
CA VAL A 469 7.73 10.46 -28.00
C VAL A 469 7.75 11.72 -28.86
N ASP A 470 7.28 11.66 -30.10
CA ASP A 470 7.28 12.78 -31.04
C ASP A 470 6.42 13.98 -30.53
N HIS A 471 5.39 13.70 -29.71
CA HIS A 471 4.58 14.73 -29.06
C HIS A 471 5.11 15.16 -27.68
N ASP A 472 6.29 14.71 -27.32
CA ASP A 472 6.98 15.04 -26.05
C ASP A 472 6.15 14.78 -24.77
N LEU A 473 5.34 13.70 -24.77
CA LEU A 473 4.40 13.36 -23.70
C LEU A 473 5.00 12.49 -22.59
N ILE A 474 6.06 11.73 -22.89
CA ILE A 474 6.71 10.86 -21.91
C ILE A 474 7.73 11.66 -21.13
N GLU A 475 7.50 11.88 -19.82
CA GLU A 475 8.47 12.56 -18.95
C GLU A 475 9.62 11.62 -18.57
N GLY A 476 9.32 10.35 -18.30
CA GLY A 476 10.35 9.37 -18.00
C GLY A 476 9.83 7.96 -17.84
N VAL A 477 10.76 7.02 -17.70
CA VAL A 477 10.51 5.60 -17.41
C VAL A 477 11.41 5.14 -16.27
N ILE A 478 10.84 4.48 -15.28
CA ILE A 478 11.55 3.91 -14.14
C ILE A 478 11.49 2.39 -14.25
N LEU A 479 12.63 1.73 -14.29
CA LEU A 479 12.73 0.28 -14.17
C LEU A 479 12.78 -0.11 -12.69
N LEU A 480 11.85 -0.94 -12.27
CA LEU A 480 11.75 -1.46 -10.91
C LEU A 480 12.57 -2.75 -10.76
N PRO A 481 12.92 -3.14 -9.52
CA PRO A 481 13.54 -4.43 -9.27
C PRO A 481 12.67 -5.62 -9.66
N ASP A 482 13.32 -6.73 -9.96
CA ASP A 482 12.65 -8.01 -10.17
C ASP A 482 11.95 -8.51 -8.90
N ASN A 483 10.95 -9.36 -9.07
CA ASN A 483 10.26 -10.08 -7.99
C ASN A 483 9.65 -9.18 -6.90
N LEU A 484 9.20 -7.96 -7.25
CA LEU A 484 8.41 -7.08 -6.38
C LEU A 484 6.93 -7.44 -6.42
N PHE A 485 6.39 -7.69 -7.61
CA PHE A 485 4.95 -7.91 -7.81
C PHE A 485 4.56 -9.35 -7.47
N TYR A 486 3.45 -9.53 -6.75
CA TYR A 486 3.06 -10.84 -6.22
C TYR A 486 2.83 -11.91 -7.30
N ASN A 487 2.25 -11.53 -8.44
CA ASN A 487 1.83 -12.49 -9.48
C ASN A 487 2.88 -12.74 -10.57
N THR A 488 4.03 -12.08 -10.50
CA THR A 488 5.13 -12.27 -11.46
C THR A 488 6.50 -12.11 -10.79
N THR A 489 7.49 -12.77 -11.35
CA THR A 489 8.90 -12.53 -10.99
C THR A 489 9.54 -11.46 -11.87
N ALA A 490 8.89 -11.10 -12.98
CA ALA A 490 9.40 -10.08 -13.89
C ALA A 490 9.41 -8.69 -13.24
N ALA A 491 10.36 -7.88 -13.66
CA ALA A 491 10.40 -6.46 -13.31
C ALA A 491 9.19 -5.72 -13.94
N GLY A 492 8.66 -4.74 -13.20
CA GLY A 492 7.75 -3.75 -13.74
C GLY A 492 8.47 -2.47 -14.12
N ILE A 493 7.78 -1.61 -14.86
CA ILE A 493 8.21 -0.22 -15.11
C ILE A 493 7.13 0.74 -14.67
N ILE A 494 7.53 1.96 -14.32
CA ILE A 494 6.61 3.09 -14.18
C ILE A 494 6.83 4.02 -15.37
N VAL A 495 5.80 4.22 -16.20
CA VAL A 495 5.81 5.23 -17.26
C VAL A 495 5.18 6.50 -16.72
N VAL A 496 5.91 7.61 -16.77
CA VAL A 496 5.44 8.93 -16.33
C VAL A 496 5.10 9.77 -17.56
N LEU A 497 3.84 10.18 -17.65
CA LEU A 497 3.34 11.10 -18.67
C LEU A 497 3.22 12.53 -18.12
N ASN A 498 3.50 13.52 -18.95
CA ASN A 498 3.35 14.93 -18.61
C ASN A 498 2.96 15.74 -19.85
N LYS A 499 1.74 16.25 -19.88
CA LYS A 499 1.29 17.08 -21.01
C LYS A 499 1.93 18.48 -21.03
N ARG A 500 2.50 18.92 -19.92
CA ARG A 500 3.13 20.25 -19.81
C ARG A 500 4.47 20.16 -19.07
N LYS A 501 5.46 19.59 -19.74
CA LYS A 501 6.82 19.55 -19.21
C LYS A 501 7.36 20.96 -18.97
N PRO A 502 8.10 21.20 -17.87
CA PRO A 502 8.85 22.45 -17.69
C PRO A 502 9.93 22.58 -18.78
N GLU A 503 10.32 23.82 -19.10
CA GLU A 503 11.28 24.09 -20.18
C GLU A 503 12.59 23.28 -20.06
N SER A 504 13.08 23.06 -18.84
CA SER A 504 14.30 22.27 -18.59
C SER A 504 14.18 20.78 -18.98
N LYS A 505 12.94 20.26 -19.06
CA LYS A 505 12.66 18.84 -19.38
C LYS A 505 12.04 18.65 -20.77
N LYS A 506 11.74 19.73 -21.50
CA LYS A 506 11.22 19.64 -22.88
C LYS A 506 12.20 18.96 -23.81
N GLY A 507 11.69 18.08 -24.67
CA GLY A 507 12.51 17.33 -25.63
C GLY A 507 13.44 16.30 -24.98
N LYS A 508 13.24 15.98 -23.70
CA LYS A 508 14.05 15.02 -22.94
C LYS A 508 13.19 13.99 -22.23
N ILE A 509 13.73 12.79 -22.07
CA ILE A 509 13.12 11.71 -21.29
C ILE A 509 14.11 11.25 -20.21
N ILE A 510 13.63 11.13 -18.98
CA ILE A 510 14.39 10.65 -17.82
C ILE A 510 14.23 9.13 -17.75
N LEU A 511 15.34 8.41 -17.79
CA LEU A 511 15.36 6.97 -17.61
C LEU A 511 16.05 6.63 -16.30
N LEU A 512 15.32 6.04 -15.36
CA LEU A 512 15.85 5.64 -14.05
C LEU A 512 15.87 4.12 -13.94
N ASN A 513 17.03 3.56 -13.58
CA ASN A 513 17.23 2.13 -13.37
C ASN A 513 17.34 1.82 -11.87
N ALA A 514 16.24 1.39 -11.27
CA ALA A 514 16.18 0.97 -9.87
C ALA A 514 16.36 -0.54 -9.68
N SER A 515 16.73 -1.31 -10.72
CA SER A 515 16.75 -2.78 -10.67
C SER A 515 17.65 -3.37 -9.56
N LYS A 516 18.67 -2.62 -9.13
CA LYS A 516 19.57 -3.03 -8.04
C LYS A 516 19.17 -2.51 -6.65
N ARG A 517 18.14 -1.67 -6.56
CA ARG A 517 17.66 -1.03 -5.32
C ARG A 517 16.59 -1.91 -4.67
N PHE A 518 16.97 -2.97 -3.99
CA PHE A 518 16.00 -3.81 -3.26
C PHE A 518 16.65 -4.54 -2.09
N THR A 519 15.83 -4.84 -1.10
CA THR A 519 16.13 -5.78 -0.04
C THR A 519 15.52 -7.13 -0.40
N LYS A 520 16.36 -8.19 -0.40
CA LYS A 520 15.92 -9.54 -0.71
C LYS A 520 14.94 -10.06 0.35
N GLY A 521 13.75 -10.47 -0.08
CA GLY A 521 12.70 -11.00 0.79
C GLY A 521 12.21 -12.38 0.35
N LYS A 522 11.40 -13.00 1.19
CA LYS A 522 10.66 -14.24 0.89
C LYS A 522 9.19 -14.02 1.26
N PRO A 523 8.23 -14.19 0.35
CA PRO A 523 8.38 -14.68 -1.03
C PRO A 523 8.81 -13.61 -2.05
N LYS A 524 8.79 -12.31 -1.70
CA LYS A 524 9.02 -11.18 -2.60
C LYS A 524 10.13 -10.26 -2.11
N ASN A 525 10.84 -9.63 -3.05
CA ASN A 525 11.71 -8.51 -2.76
C ASN A 525 10.89 -7.29 -2.35
N HIS A 526 11.50 -6.31 -1.72
CA HIS A 526 10.86 -5.04 -1.37
C HIS A 526 11.86 -3.87 -1.48
N LEU A 527 11.33 -2.68 -1.72
CA LEU A 527 12.09 -1.43 -1.63
C LEU A 527 12.02 -0.92 -0.18
N ALA A 528 13.17 -0.54 0.37
CA ALA A 528 13.18 0.14 1.65
C ALA A 528 12.60 1.57 1.52
N ASP A 529 12.09 2.14 2.60
CA ASP A 529 11.52 3.49 2.59
C ASP A 529 12.56 4.55 2.18
N GLU A 530 13.81 4.35 2.58
CA GLU A 530 14.93 5.20 2.17
C GLU A 530 15.17 5.13 0.65
N ASP A 531 15.11 3.94 0.05
CA ASP A 531 15.24 3.76 -1.40
C ASP A 531 14.09 4.46 -2.15
N VAL A 532 12.86 4.36 -1.66
CA VAL A 532 11.69 5.05 -2.24
C VAL A 532 11.89 6.56 -2.23
N LEU A 533 12.37 7.13 -1.12
CA LEU A 533 12.66 8.56 -0.99
C LEU A 533 13.77 9.01 -1.95
N ASP A 534 14.86 8.26 -1.99
CA ASP A 534 16.01 8.60 -2.82
C ASP A 534 15.70 8.47 -4.31
N LEU A 535 15.05 7.39 -4.75
CA LEU A 535 14.60 7.20 -6.14
C LEU A 535 13.64 8.32 -6.59
N ALA A 536 12.70 8.71 -5.72
CA ALA A 536 11.81 9.83 -6.02
C ALA A 536 12.56 11.15 -6.13
N ARG A 537 13.57 11.39 -5.28
CA ARG A 537 14.44 12.56 -5.32
C ARG A 537 15.25 12.60 -6.63
N LEU A 538 15.92 11.51 -6.99
CA LEU A 538 16.71 11.36 -8.22
C LEU A 538 15.85 11.62 -9.46
N TYR A 539 14.67 11.00 -9.53
CA TYR A 539 13.75 11.20 -10.65
C TYR A 539 13.26 12.66 -10.76
N ASN A 540 12.86 13.27 -9.64
CA ASN A 540 12.34 14.63 -9.66
C ASN A 540 13.43 15.67 -9.96
N ALA A 541 14.68 15.47 -9.53
CA ALA A 541 15.82 16.27 -9.90
C ALA A 541 16.03 16.21 -11.43
N GLY A 542 15.95 15.01 -12.00
CA GLY A 542 16.09 14.80 -13.44
C GLY A 542 17.51 15.09 -13.95
N ASP A 543 18.50 14.99 -13.07
CA ASP A 543 19.91 15.12 -13.42
C ASP A 543 20.49 13.73 -13.68
N PRO A 544 21.43 13.58 -14.66
CA PRO A 544 22.12 12.32 -14.89
C PRO A 544 22.86 11.86 -13.64
N ALA A 545 22.74 10.55 -13.31
CA ALA A 545 23.48 9.90 -12.25
C ALA A 545 24.03 8.58 -12.77
N GLU A 546 25.32 8.38 -12.58
CA GLU A 546 26.02 7.18 -13.08
C GLU A 546 25.40 5.91 -12.49
N GLY A 547 25.11 4.94 -13.37
CA GLY A 547 24.51 3.67 -12.99
C GLY A 547 23.03 3.70 -12.59
N GLU A 548 22.41 4.90 -12.49
CA GLU A 548 21.02 5.03 -12.02
C GLU A 548 20.13 5.89 -12.92
N VAL A 549 20.61 7.03 -13.43
CA VAL A 549 19.78 7.97 -14.20
C VAL A 549 20.45 8.38 -15.50
N ALA A 550 19.78 8.17 -16.61
CA ALA A 550 20.12 8.75 -17.89
C ALA A 550 19.05 9.75 -18.33
N VAL A 551 19.46 10.86 -18.92
CA VAL A 551 18.59 11.86 -19.54
C VAL A 551 18.92 11.92 -21.01
N ILE A 552 17.98 11.52 -21.85
CA ILE A 552 18.17 11.35 -23.28
C ILE A 552 17.25 12.29 -24.06
N ASP A 553 17.72 12.77 -25.21
CA ASP A 553 16.93 13.60 -26.09
C ASP A 553 16.12 12.77 -27.11
N LEU A 554 15.15 13.42 -27.75
CA LEU A 554 14.25 12.74 -28.69
C LEU A 554 14.98 12.19 -29.94
N ALA A 555 16.10 12.80 -30.34
CA ALA A 555 16.88 12.32 -31.49
C ALA A 555 17.59 11.00 -31.16
N GLN A 556 18.22 10.91 -29.99
CA GLN A 556 18.83 9.66 -29.51
C GLN A 556 17.79 8.54 -29.40
N ILE A 557 16.56 8.86 -28.94
CA ILE A 557 15.47 7.88 -28.84
C ILE A 557 15.05 7.41 -30.23
N ALA A 558 14.93 8.31 -31.20
CA ALA A 558 14.60 7.95 -32.57
C ALA A 558 15.67 7.04 -33.20
N ASP A 559 16.96 7.34 -33.00
CA ASP A 559 18.09 6.52 -33.45
C ASP A 559 18.08 5.11 -32.83
N ALA A 560 17.54 4.98 -31.62
CA ALA A 560 17.35 3.70 -30.94
C ALA A 560 16.01 3.02 -31.26
N ASP A 561 15.34 3.43 -32.33
CA ASP A 561 14.03 2.92 -32.75
C ASP A 561 13.00 2.93 -31.63
N TYR A 562 12.95 4.07 -30.92
CA TYR A 562 12.02 4.35 -29.81
C TYR A 562 12.08 3.36 -28.65
N ASN A 563 13.23 2.74 -28.42
CA ASN A 563 13.46 1.90 -27.24
C ASN A 563 13.68 2.77 -26.00
N LEU A 564 12.78 2.67 -25.03
CA LEU A 564 12.83 3.43 -23.77
C LEU A 564 13.18 2.55 -22.56
N GLY A 565 13.70 1.35 -22.78
CA GLY A 565 14.10 0.44 -21.69
C GLY A 565 15.30 1.01 -20.91
N PRO A 566 15.16 1.36 -19.61
CA PRO A 566 16.24 2.02 -18.85
C PRO A 566 17.55 1.24 -18.83
N SER A 567 17.52 -0.09 -18.82
CA SER A 567 18.74 -0.91 -18.84
C SER A 567 19.62 -0.73 -20.07
N ARG A 568 19.07 -0.21 -21.17
CA ARG A 568 19.84 0.07 -22.39
C ARG A 568 20.65 1.36 -22.25
N TRP A 569 20.12 2.35 -21.53
CA TRP A 569 20.61 3.73 -21.52
C TRP A 569 21.42 4.06 -20.27
N VAL A 570 21.08 3.40 -19.17
CA VAL A 570 21.79 3.57 -17.92
C VAL A 570 22.90 2.51 -17.89
N SER A 571 24.13 2.93 -18.17
CA SER A 571 25.30 2.06 -18.07
C SER A 571 25.40 1.54 -16.65
N ALA A 572 25.57 0.24 -16.50
CA ALA A 572 26.00 -0.30 -15.21
C ALA A 572 27.32 0.41 -14.86
N VAL A 573 27.44 0.92 -13.63
CA VAL A 573 28.75 1.26 -13.08
C VAL A 573 29.62 0.03 -13.34
N ALA A 574 30.67 0.18 -14.11
CA ALA A 574 31.66 -0.86 -14.22
C ALA A 574 32.18 -1.11 -12.79
N THR A 575 31.59 -2.06 -12.10
CA THR A 575 32.30 -2.70 -11.02
C THR A 575 33.51 -3.27 -11.72
N ASP A 576 34.69 -2.81 -11.34
CA ASP A 576 35.99 -3.36 -11.76
C ASP A 576 36.18 -4.83 -11.29
N GLU A 577 35.17 -5.64 -11.35
CA GLU A 577 35.27 -7.07 -11.49
C GLU A 577 35.50 -7.34 -12.98
N THR A 578 36.75 -7.07 -13.42
CA THR A 578 37.29 -7.69 -14.62
C THR A 578 37.33 -9.19 -14.34
N HIS A 579 36.17 -9.84 -14.55
CA HIS A 579 36.20 -11.29 -14.70
C HIS A 579 37.06 -11.58 -15.94
N ASP A 580 38.17 -12.20 -15.74
CA ASP A 580 38.99 -12.66 -16.86
C ASP A 580 38.05 -13.54 -17.73
N LEU A 581 38.04 -13.28 -19.04
CA LEU A 581 37.21 -14.05 -19.99
C LEU A 581 37.51 -15.56 -19.86
N VAL A 582 38.72 -15.90 -19.47
CA VAL A 582 39.16 -17.28 -19.23
C VAL A 582 38.48 -17.86 -17.98
N ASP A 583 38.32 -17.07 -16.91
CA ASP A 583 37.62 -17.51 -15.69
C ASP A 583 36.12 -17.72 -15.96
N LEU A 584 35.48 -16.80 -16.70
CA LEU A 584 34.07 -16.94 -17.10
C LEU A 584 33.85 -18.15 -18.03
N LEU A 585 34.77 -18.42 -18.96
CA LEU A 585 34.69 -19.60 -19.81
C LEU A 585 34.88 -20.88 -18.99
N THR A 586 35.78 -20.87 -18.02
CA THR A 586 36.02 -22.01 -17.13
C THR A 586 34.77 -22.28 -16.24
N GLU A 587 34.14 -21.26 -15.72
CA GLU A 587 32.91 -21.38 -14.93
C GLU A 587 31.73 -21.89 -15.80
N PHE A 588 31.63 -21.40 -17.04
CA PHE A 588 30.63 -21.88 -18.00
C PHE A 588 30.85 -23.37 -18.35
N GLU A 589 32.08 -23.79 -18.61
CA GLU A 589 32.42 -25.20 -18.86
C GLU A 589 32.12 -26.10 -17.65
N GLN A 590 32.33 -25.62 -16.43
CA GLN A 590 31.96 -26.33 -15.20
C GLN A 590 30.46 -26.47 -15.05
N CYS A 591 29.69 -25.42 -15.36
CA CYS A 591 28.22 -25.46 -15.35
C CYS A 591 27.67 -26.46 -16.38
N MET A 592 28.19 -26.46 -17.60
CA MET A 592 27.83 -27.41 -18.65
C MET A 592 28.15 -28.88 -18.26
N SER A 593 29.29 -29.12 -17.61
CA SER A 593 29.63 -30.44 -17.09
C SER A 593 28.72 -30.90 -15.96
N ALA A 594 28.31 -29.99 -15.08
CA ALA A 594 27.39 -30.29 -13.99
C ALA A 594 25.96 -30.58 -14.50
N GLU A 595 25.52 -29.90 -15.57
CA GLU A 595 24.25 -30.14 -16.24
C GLU A 595 24.23 -31.55 -16.86
N ALA A 596 25.27 -31.93 -17.59
CA ALA A 596 25.44 -33.28 -18.17
C ALA A 596 25.39 -34.39 -17.10
N ASP A 597 26.06 -34.19 -15.97
CA ASP A 597 26.04 -35.11 -14.83
C ASP A 597 24.64 -35.26 -14.19
N LEU A 598 23.86 -34.17 -14.16
CA LEU A 598 22.50 -34.20 -13.66
C LEU A 598 21.56 -34.89 -14.63
N GLU A 599 21.71 -34.71 -15.94
CA GLU A 599 20.97 -35.43 -16.97
C GLU A 599 21.22 -36.95 -16.90
N ASP A 600 22.50 -37.38 -16.75
CA ASP A 600 22.84 -38.79 -16.61
C ASP A 600 22.23 -39.42 -15.33
N LYS A 601 22.26 -38.68 -14.21
CA LYS A 601 21.58 -39.13 -12.97
C LYS A 601 20.09 -39.25 -13.12
N LEU A 602 19.45 -38.29 -13.82
CA LEU A 602 18.02 -38.33 -14.12
C LEU A 602 17.66 -39.53 -15.01
N HIS A 603 18.45 -39.78 -16.07
CA HIS A 603 18.26 -40.93 -16.94
C HIS A 603 18.44 -42.25 -16.18
N GLY A 604 19.44 -42.33 -15.30
CA GLY A 604 19.64 -43.49 -14.41
C GLY A 604 18.47 -43.75 -13.45
N ALA A 605 17.94 -42.68 -12.84
CA ALA A 605 16.78 -42.77 -11.98
C ALA A 605 15.50 -43.19 -12.74
N LEU A 606 15.27 -42.65 -13.93
CA LEU A 606 14.15 -43.03 -14.78
C LEU A 606 14.25 -44.47 -15.27
N ALA A 607 15.45 -44.96 -15.62
CA ALA A 607 15.70 -46.34 -15.97
C ALA A 607 15.46 -47.31 -14.82
N SER A 608 15.79 -46.89 -13.58
CA SER A 608 15.52 -47.64 -12.36
C SER A 608 14.02 -47.72 -12.06
N LEU A 609 13.27 -46.63 -12.21
CA LEU A 609 11.81 -46.62 -12.07
C LEU A 609 11.10 -47.48 -13.10
N ARG A 610 11.58 -47.51 -14.35
CA ARG A 610 11.03 -48.41 -15.40
C ARG A 610 11.25 -49.89 -15.15
N LYS A 611 12.21 -50.28 -14.30
CA LYS A 611 12.45 -51.65 -13.89
C LYS A 611 11.60 -52.09 -12.69
N LEU A 612 10.98 -51.13 -11.99
CA LEU A 612 10.11 -51.36 -10.86
C LEU A 612 8.61 -51.33 -11.22
N ALA A 613 8.28 -50.79 -12.37
CA ALA A 613 6.95 -50.83 -13.00
C ALA A 613 6.86 -52.05 -13.98
#